data_db44345761781ba435bcc97afba89db7
#
_entry.id   db44345761781ba435bcc97afba89db7
#
_cell.length_a   1.000
_cell.length_b   1.000
_cell.length_c   1.000
_cell.angle_alpha   90.00
_cell.angle_beta   90.00
_cell.angle_gamma   90.00
#
_symmetry.space_group_name_H-M   'P 1'
#
loop_
_entity.id
_entity.type
_entity.pdbx_description
1 polymer ?
#
loop_
_entity_poly.entity_id
_entity_poly.type
_entity_poly.pdbx_seq_one_letter_code
_entity_poly.pdbx_strand_id
1 'polypeptide(L)'
;SIEQWYPYTDAFAVQQGSPTETLENLFAFSPYYLECYAENGTSYTAVVEWDFSGIDLNTVGLYHAAGRLTAPENTIFADRVDFPEISIPVSVQAPGSPDINCFLVRRGSLYFPWVTPPGELDEISVWLSENNGSWNRLESGVYVGQEMLSIATRLLMPGSSYRLQVDYDGGQTGILSFTYADEI
;
A
#
# COMPACT_ATOMS: atom_id res chain seq x y z
N SER A 1 -8.21 -13.63 -24.60
CA SER A 1 -8.49 -12.34 -23.97
C SER A 1 -8.50 -12.48 -22.46
N ILE A 2 -8.17 -11.42 -21.74
CA ILE A 2 -8.15 -11.36 -20.29
C ILE A 2 -9.46 -10.75 -19.82
N GLU A 3 -10.13 -11.38 -18.87
CA GLU A 3 -11.49 -11.05 -18.46
C GLU A 3 -11.64 -10.68 -16.99
N GLN A 4 -10.72 -11.10 -16.14
CA GLN A 4 -10.75 -10.87 -14.71
C GLN A 4 -9.39 -10.43 -14.20
N TRP A 5 -9.41 -9.67 -13.12
CA TRP A 5 -8.22 -9.20 -12.43
C TRP A 5 -8.54 -8.96 -10.95
N TYR A 6 -7.51 -9.00 -10.11
CA TYR A 6 -7.64 -8.75 -8.69
C TYR A 6 -6.77 -7.57 -8.28
N PRO A 7 -7.35 -6.52 -7.67
CA PRO A 7 -6.56 -5.39 -7.19
C PRO A 7 -5.80 -5.73 -5.90
N TYR A 8 -4.66 -5.10 -5.73
CA TYR A 8 -3.92 -5.13 -4.48
C TYR A 8 -4.20 -3.87 -3.67
N THR A 9 -4.20 -4.04 -2.34
CA THR A 9 -4.22 -2.93 -1.39
C THR A 9 -2.79 -2.58 -1.03
N ASP A 10 -2.24 -1.55 -1.66
CA ASP A 10 -0.87 -1.10 -1.44
C ASP A 10 -0.83 0.40 -1.14
N ALA A 11 0.10 0.80 -0.30
CA ALA A 11 0.41 2.18 -0.01
C ALA A 11 1.90 2.34 0.30
N PHE A 12 2.43 3.52 0.04
CA PHE A 12 3.83 3.81 0.32
C PHE A 12 3.98 5.09 1.12
N ALA A 13 5.03 5.14 1.92
CA ALA A 13 5.51 6.35 2.52
C ALA A 13 6.92 6.64 2.02
N VAL A 14 7.20 7.90 1.72
CA VAL A 14 8.53 8.39 1.36
C VAL A 14 8.83 9.67 2.11
N GLN A 15 10.10 9.95 2.35
CA GLN A 15 10.50 11.18 3.00
C GLN A 15 10.53 12.35 2.02
N GLN A 16 10.15 13.53 2.49
CA GLN A 16 10.27 14.77 1.75
C GLN A 16 11.72 14.99 1.27
N GLY A 17 11.88 15.37 0.03
CA GLY A 17 13.18 15.55 -0.59
C GLY A 17 13.80 14.30 -1.20
N SER A 18 13.10 13.14 -1.12
CA SER A 18 13.55 11.94 -1.81
C SER A 18 13.58 12.13 -3.33
N PRO A 19 14.57 11.55 -4.04
CA PRO A 19 14.56 11.58 -5.50
C PRO A 19 13.48 10.67 -6.07
N THR A 20 13.06 10.92 -7.32
CA THR A 20 12.09 10.09 -8.03
C THR A 20 12.52 8.62 -8.12
N GLU A 21 13.81 8.37 -8.18
CA GLU A 21 14.40 7.02 -8.15
C GLU A 21 13.95 6.20 -6.92
N THR A 22 13.70 6.86 -5.78
CA THR A 22 13.16 6.19 -4.59
C THR A 22 11.79 5.59 -4.86
N LEU A 23 10.90 6.30 -5.54
CA LEU A 23 9.60 5.77 -5.96
C LEU A 23 9.76 4.63 -6.95
N GLU A 24 10.60 4.80 -7.95
CA GLU A 24 10.85 3.75 -8.96
C GLU A 24 11.33 2.46 -8.30
N ASN A 25 12.24 2.55 -7.33
CA ASN A 25 12.75 1.40 -6.60
C ASN A 25 11.68 0.75 -5.71
N LEU A 26 10.89 1.54 -4.99
CA LEU A 26 9.78 1.02 -4.18
C LEU A 26 8.78 0.26 -5.02
N PHE A 27 8.36 0.83 -6.13
CA PHE A 27 7.38 0.22 -7.03
C PHE A 27 7.94 -0.96 -7.82
N ALA A 28 9.26 -1.07 -7.98
CA ALA A 28 9.92 -2.22 -8.59
C ALA A 28 10.10 -3.40 -7.62
N PHE A 29 10.29 -3.14 -6.34
CA PHE A 29 10.47 -4.18 -5.31
C PHE A 29 9.17 -4.86 -4.92
N SER A 30 8.09 -4.14 -4.92
CA SER A 30 6.78 -4.72 -4.69
C SER A 30 6.27 -5.25 -6.03
N PRO A 31 6.03 -6.54 -6.15
CA PRO A 31 5.58 -7.10 -7.42
C PRO A 31 4.17 -6.61 -7.72
N TYR A 32 4.08 -5.47 -8.37
CA TYR A 32 2.81 -4.97 -8.87
C TYR A 32 2.47 -5.67 -10.15
N TYR A 33 2.00 -6.86 -10.01
CA TYR A 33 1.29 -7.52 -11.08
C TYR A 33 -0.12 -7.79 -10.62
N LEU A 34 -1.03 -7.52 -11.48
CA LEU A 34 -2.37 -8.01 -11.35
C LEU A 34 -2.42 -9.40 -11.94
N GLU A 35 -2.91 -10.33 -11.17
CA GLU A 35 -3.25 -11.62 -11.68
C GLU A 35 -4.54 -11.49 -12.51
N CYS A 36 -4.45 -11.81 -13.77
CA CYS A 36 -5.54 -11.72 -14.73
C CYS A 36 -5.91 -13.12 -15.21
N TYR A 37 -7.18 -13.33 -15.50
CA TYR A 37 -7.69 -14.62 -15.95
C TYR A 37 -8.29 -14.50 -17.34
N ALA A 38 -7.88 -15.40 -18.24
CA ALA A 38 -8.50 -15.55 -19.54
C ALA A 38 -9.81 -16.34 -19.44
N GLU A 39 -10.60 -16.28 -20.49
CA GLU A 39 -11.88 -17.01 -20.62
C GLU A 39 -11.75 -18.52 -20.37
N ASN A 40 -10.62 -19.10 -20.69
CA ASN A 40 -10.33 -20.53 -20.47
C ASN A 40 -9.82 -20.84 -19.05
N GLY A 41 -9.80 -19.86 -18.15
CA GLY A 41 -9.31 -20.00 -16.77
C GLY A 41 -7.79 -19.93 -16.62
N THR A 42 -7.04 -19.72 -17.69
CA THR A 42 -5.59 -19.55 -17.61
C THR A 42 -5.25 -18.23 -16.94
N SER A 43 -4.36 -18.25 -15.96
CA SER A 43 -3.90 -17.03 -15.30
C SER A 43 -2.72 -16.41 -16.02
N TYR A 44 -2.67 -15.10 -16.02
CA TYR A 44 -1.60 -14.28 -16.57
C TYR A 44 -1.25 -13.18 -15.59
N THR A 45 0.00 -12.74 -15.63
CA THR A 45 0.45 -11.58 -14.87
C THR A 45 0.51 -10.36 -15.79
N ALA A 46 -0.31 -9.36 -15.52
CA ALA A 46 -0.26 -8.09 -16.24
C ALA A 46 0.75 -7.15 -15.57
N VAL A 47 1.52 -6.46 -16.38
CA VAL A 47 2.48 -5.45 -15.92
C VAL A 47 1.76 -4.12 -15.74
N VAL A 48 2.09 -3.40 -14.69
CA VAL A 48 1.59 -2.05 -14.43
C VAL A 48 2.69 -1.04 -14.73
N GLU A 49 2.39 -0.10 -15.61
CA GLU A 49 3.22 1.09 -15.82
C GLU A 49 2.74 2.21 -14.88
N TRP A 50 3.67 2.77 -14.10
CA TRP A 50 3.37 3.79 -13.11
C TRP A 50 3.68 5.19 -13.60
N ASP A 51 2.76 6.11 -13.32
CA ASP A 51 2.94 7.54 -13.53
C ASP A 51 3.08 8.23 -12.16
N PHE A 52 4.25 8.79 -11.90
CA PHE A 52 4.58 9.53 -10.67
C PHE A 52 4.45 11.04 -10.82
N SER A 53 4.01 11.55 -11.95
CA SER A 53 3.96 12.99 -12.26
C SER A 53 3.04 13.78 -11.30
N GLY A 54 2.04 13.13 -10.71
CA GLY A 54 1.15 13.73 -9.72
C GLY A 54 1.71 13.81 -8.30
N ILE A 55 2.95 13.35 -8.07
CA ILE A 55 3.56 13.29 -6.74
C ILE A 55 4.62 14.37 -6.62
N ASP A 56 4.42 15.31 -5.68
CA ASP A 56 5.42 16.30 -5.33
C ASP A 56 6.24 15.83 -4.12
N LEU A 57 7.43 15.30 -4.39
CA LEU A 57 8.33 14.78 -3.37
C LEU A 57 8.94 15.86 -2.45
N ASN A 58 8.77 17.12 -2.78
CA ASN A 58 9.28 18.24 -1.98
C ASN A 58 8.25 18.82 -1.02
N THR A 59 7.00 18.37 -1.09
CA THR A 59 5.91 18.88 -0.26
C THR A 59 5.25 17.73 0.50
N VAL A 60 5.23 17.82 1.82
CA VAL A 60 4.52 16.85 2.68
C VAL A 60 3.05 16.80 2.31
N GLY A 61 2.50 15.61 2.14
CA GLY A 61 1.12 15.42 1.77
C GLY A 61 0.81 14.01 1.29
N LEU A 62 -0.45 13.80 0.97
CA LEU A 62 -0.93 12.55 0.37
C LEU A 62 -1.11 12.72 -1.13
N TYR A 63 -0.44 11.86 -1.87
CA TYR A 63 -0.48 11.81 -3.33
C TYR A 63 -0.90 10.43 -3.80
N HIS A 64 -1.11 10.27 -5.09
CA HIS A 64 -1.44 9.00 -5.70
C HIS A 64 -0.57 8.75 -6.92
N ALA A 65 -0.02 7.55 -7.01
CA ALA A 65 0.59 7.07 -8.23
C ALA A 65 -0.49 6.43 -9.11
N ALA A 66 -0.61 6.87 -10.34
CA ALA A 66 -1.52 6.28 -11.31
C ALA A 66 -0.85 5.11 -12.01
N GLY A 67 -1.55 3.99 -12.12
CA GLY A 67 -1.08 2.80 -12.81
C GLY A 67 -1.91 2.48 -14.03
N ARG A 68 -1.25 2.10 -15.11
CA ARG A 68 -1.85 1.63 -16.34
C ARG A 68 -1.46 0.19 -16.59
N LEU A 69 -2.45 -0.66 -16.83
CA LEU A 69 -2.24 -2.07 -17.16
C LEU A 69 -1.78 -2.25 -18.59
N THR A 70 -0.76 -3.07 -18.75
CA THR A 70 -0.33 -3.58 -20.06
C THR A 70 -0.63 -5.06 -20.13
N ALA A 71 -1.34 -5.48 -21.17
CA ALA A 71 -1.64 -6.89 -21.38
C ALA A 71 -0.36 -7.71 -21.54
N PRO A 72 -0.28 -8.92 -20.96
CA PRO A 72 0.85 -9.81 -21.14
C PRO A 72 1.12 -10.12 -22.61
N GLU A 73 2.35 -10.51 -22.91
CA GLU A 73 2.75 -10.86 -24.29
C GLU A 73 1.80 -11.89 -24.91
N ASN A 74 1.42 -11.64 -26.17
CA ASN A 74 0.48 -12.47 -26.94
C ASN A 74 -0.95 -12.54 -26.37
N THR A 75 -1.33 -11.56 -25.54
CA THR A 75 -2.70 -11.43 -25.01
C THR A 75 -3.26 -10.06 -25.32
N ILE A 76 -4.58 -9.96 -25.25
CA ILE A 76 -5.32 -8.69 -25.30
C ILE A 76 -6.37 -8.69 -24.20
N PHE A 77 -6.68 -7.52 -23.70
CA PHE A 77 -7.82 -7.35 -22.80
C PHE A 77 -9.13 -7.50 -23.59
N ALA A 78 -10.13 -8.13 -22.97
CA ALA A 78 -11.44 -8.24 -23.60
C ALA A 78 -12.12 -6.85 -23.64
N ASP A 79 -12.71 -6.49 -24.77
CA ASP A 79 -13.39 -5.19 -24.96
C ASP A 79 -14.52 -4.95 -23.97
N ARG A 80 -15.10 -6.02 -23.43
CA ARG A 80 -16.19 -5.97 -22.45
C ARG A 80 -15.74 -5.75 -21.00
N VAL A 81 -14.43 -5.80 -20.74
CA VAL A 81 -13.89 -5.67 -19.39
C VAL A 81 -13.43 -4.23 -19.20
N ASP A 82 -14.09 -3.56 -18.29
CA ASP A 82 -13.69 -2.23 -17.84
C ASP A 82 -12.71 -2.37 -16.68
N PHE A 83 -11.44 -2.13 -16.96
CA PHE A 83 -10.40 -2.13 -15.94
C PHE A 83 -10.36 -0.74 -15.29
N PRO A 84 -10.68 -0.63 -13.99
CA PRO A 84 -10.56 0.65 -13.32
C PRO A 84 -9.11 1.12 -13.33
N GLU A 85 -8.96 2.42 -13.26
CA GLU A 85 -7.65 3.04 -13.07
C GLU A 85 -7.04 2.55 -11.75
N ILE A 86 -5.79 2.10 -11.80
CA ILE A 86 -5.05 1.68 -10.61
C ILE A 86 -4.45 2.94 -9.98
N SER A 87 -4.72 3.12 -8.70
CA SER A 87 -4.24 4.26 -7.94
C SER A 87 -3.69 3.77 -6.61
N ILE A 88 -2.42 4.07 -6.36
CA ILE A 88 -1.76 3.71 -5.10
C ILE A 88 -1.40 4.97 -4.33
N PRO A 89 -1.85 5.10 -3.07
CA PRO A 89 -1.51 6.24 -2.26
C PRO A 89 -0.03 6.27 -1.91
N VAL A 90 0.57 7.45 -2.00
CA VAL A 90 1.95 7.74 -1.60
C VAL A 90 1.94 8.91 -0.63
N SER A 91 2.33 8.65 0.60
CA SER A 91 2.45 9.68 1.64
C SER A 91 3.87 10.23 1.65
N VAL A 92 4.03 11.52 1.34
CA VAL A 92 5.29 12.23 1.50
C VAL A 92 5.33 12.79 2.92
N GLN A 93 6.31 12.38 3.69
CA GLN A 93 6.42 12.65 5.11
C GLN A 93 7.64 13.48 5.45
N ALA A 94 7.60 14.18 6.60
CA ALA A 94 8.72 14.98 7.07
C ALA A 94 9.96 14.11 7.32
N PRO A 95 11.17 14.60 7.00
CA PRO A 95 12.40 13.83 7.21
C PRO A 95 12.65 13.48 8.67
N GLY A 96 13.30 12.33 8.91
CA GLY A 96 13.82 11.94 10.21
C GLY A 96 12.84 11.17 11.11
N SER A 97 11.61 10.91 10.67
CA SER A 97 10.68 10.05 11.40
C SER A 97 10.93 8.59 11.06
N PRO A 98 10.82 7.65 12.01
CA PRO A 98 10.63 6.25 11.68
C PRO A 98 9.37 6.09 10.83
N ASP A 99 9.45 5.31 9.78
CA ASP A 99 8.36 5.18 8.83
C ASP A 99 8.00 3.74 8.53
N ILE A 100 6.72 3.54 8.29
CA ILE A 100 6.15 2.31 7.77
C ILE A 100 5.91 2.52 6.29
N ASN A 101 6.45 1.65 5.46
CA ASN A 101 6.51 1.95 4.06
C ASN A 101 5.46 1.20 3.28
N CYS A 102 5.48 0.09 2.99
CA CYS A 102 4.65 -0.63 2.04
C CYS A 102 3.85 -1.70 2.76
N PHE A 103 2.70 -2.04 2.27
CA PHE A 103 1.99 -3.19 2.76
C PHE A 103 1.54 -4.09 1.64
N LEU A 104 1.33 -5.34 2.00
CA LEU A 104 0.88 -6.38 1.11
C LEU A 104 -0.20 -7.19 1.82
N VAL A 105 -1.31 -7.46 1.15
CA VAL A 105 -2.35 -8.33 1.68
C VAL A 105 -1.93 -9.78 1.48
N ARG A 106 -1.85 -10.55 2.56
CA ARG A 106 -1.59 -11.98 2.51
C ARG A 106 -2.40 -12.70 3.59
N ARG A 107 -3.22 -13.68 3.19
CA ARG A 107 -3.86 -14.65 4.09
C ARG A 107 -4.44 -14.06 5.37
N GLY A 108 -5.25 -13.02 5.24
CA GLY A 108 -5.94 -12.42 6.37
C GLY A 108 -5.14 -11.38 7.14
N SER A 109 -4.03 -10.90 6.62
CA SER A 109 -3.23 -9.84 7.22
C SER A 109 -2.72 -8.83 6.20
N LEU A 110 -2.64 -7.57 6.61
CA LEU A 110 -1.85 -6.55 5.94
C LEU A 110 -0.48 -6.47 6.59
N TYR A 111 0.58 -6.39 5.79
CA TYR A 111 1.96 -6.29 6.24
C TYR A 111 2.53 -4.92 5.92
N PHE A 112 3.13 -4.30 6.94
CA PHE A 112 3.72 -2.97 6.87
C PHE A 112 5.20 -3.06 7.23
N PRO A 113 6.10 -3.24 6.26
CA PRO A 113 7.53 -3.25 6.51
C PRO A 113 8.01 -1.90 7.04
N TRP A 114 8.92 -1.92 8.01
CA TRP A 114 9.57 -0.71 8.48
C TRP A 114 10.54 -0.17 7.43
N VAL A 115 10.49 1.12 7.18
CA VAL A 115 11.57 1.83 6.48
C VAL A 115 12.74 2.03 7.42
N THR A 116 12.41 2.59 8.59
CA THR A 116 13.34 2.75 9.70
C THR A 116 12.64 2.18 10.94
N PRO A 117 13.06 1.02 11.44
CA PRO A 117 12.41 0.42 12.59
C PRO A 117 12.72 1.22 13.85
N PRO A 118 11.78 1.28 14.82
CA PRO A 118 12.07 1.79 16.14
C PRO A 118 13.10 0.89 16.84
N GLY A 119 13.92 1.48 17.71
CA GLY A 119 14.99 0.75 18.40
C GLY A 119 14.48 -0.29 19.39
N GLU A 120 13.38 0.00 20.07
CA GLU A 120 12.74 -0.89 21.04
C GLU A 120 11.28 -1.12 20.66
N LEU A 121 10.84 -2.38 20.69
CA LEU A 121 9.50 -2.79 20.26
C LEU A 121 8.52 -2.96 21.43
N ASP A 122 8.98 -2.91 22.68
CA ASP A 122 8.17 -3.26 23.85
C ASP A 122 7.11 -2.21 24.21
N GLU A 123 7.27 -0.97 23.77
CA GLU A 123 6.37 0.14 24.08
C GLU A 123 5.73 0.73 22.81
N ILE A 124 5.38 -0.11 21.86
CA ILE A 124 4.75 0.32 20.62
C ILE A 124 3.23 0.26 20.74
N SER A 125 2.58 1.35 20.38
CA SER A 125 1.13 1.42 20.23
C SER A 125 0.76 1.72 18.78
N VAL A 126 -0.17 0.95 18.25
CA VAL A 126 -0.63 1.08 16.86
C VAL A 126 -2.02 1.72 16.86
N TRP A 127 -2.15 2.81 16.14
CA TRP A 127 -3.39 3.59 16.05
C TRP A 127 -3.93 3.58 14.63
N LEU A 128 -5.23 3.40 14.51
CA LEU A 128 -5.94 3.36 13.25
C LEU A 128 -7.13 4.31 13.28
N SER A 129 -7.31 5.06 12.20
CA SER A 129 -8.47 5.93 11.97
C SER A 129 -9.18 5.49 10.71
N GLU A 130 -10.46 5.20 10.78
CA GLU A 130 -11.30 4.81 9.65
C GLU A 130 -12.06 6.01 9.10
N ASN A 131 -12.00 6.21 7.79
CA ASN A 131 -12.73 7.26 7.06
C ASN A 131 -12.58 8.65 7.70
N ASN A 132 -11.35 9.01 8.06
CA ASN A 132 -11.02 10.25 8.77
C ASN A 132 -11.75 10.45 10.11
N GLY A 133 -12.20 9.38 10.71
CA GLY A 133 -12.83 9.38 12.03
C GLY A 133 -11.82 9.45 13.19
N SER A 134 -12.27 9.09 14.37
CA SER A 134 -11.43 9.08 15.56
C SER A 134 -10.30 8.05 15.47
N TRP A 135 -9.19 8.36 16.12
CA TRP A 135 -8.09 7.42 16.29
C TRP A 135 -8.42 6.38 17.35
N ASN A 136 -8.26 5.12 17.00
CA ASN A 136 -8.46 4.00 17.90
C ASN A 136 -7.19 3.19 18.02
N ARG A 137 -6.78 2.93 19.27
CA ARG A 137 -5.67 2.03 19.55
C ARG A 137 -6.09 0.60 19.28
N LEU A 138 -5.27 -0.15 18.55
CA LEU A 138 -5.49 -1.57 18.31
C LEU A 138 -5.01 -2.38 19.50
N GLU A 139 -5.96 -3.00 20.23
CA GLU A 139 -5.68 -3.84 21.41
C GLU A 139 -5.42 -5.31 21.03
N SER A 140 -5.86 -5.72 19.85
CA SER A 140 -5.69 -7.09 19.36
C SER A 140 -5.64 -7.12 17.84
N GLY A 141 -5.21 -8.25 17.26
CA GLY A 141 -5.12 -8.40 15.81
C GLY A 141 -3.98 -7.62 15.16
N VAL A 142 -3.05 -7.14 15.97
CA VAL A 142 -1.84 -6.44 15.52
C VAL A 142 -0.61 -7.20 16.03
N TYR A 143 0.36 -7.36 15.16
CA TYR A 143 1.67 -7.92 15.50
C TYR A 143 2.76 -6.92 15.14
N VAL A 144 3.68 -6.70 16.06
CA VAL A 144 4.82 -5.81 15.86
C VAL A 144 6.10 -6.62 15.93
N GLY A 145 6.82 -6.68 14.82
CA GLY A 145 8.12 -7.34 14.71
C GLY A 145 9.24 -6.38 14.37
N GLN A 146 10.46 -6.88 14.32
CA GLN A 146 11.65 -6.06 13.99
C GLN A 146 11.67 -5.60 12.53
N GLU A 147 11.09 -6.37 11.63
CA GLU A 147 11.10 -6.08 10.20
C GLU A 147 9.79 -5.49 9.70
N MET A 148 8.68 -5.80 10.38
CA MET A 148 7.36 -5.39 9.94
C MET A 148 6.35 -5.34 11.09
N LEU A 149 5.29 -4.61 10.82
CA LEU A 149 4.03 -4.60 11.55
C LEU A 149 2.99 -5.37 10.72
N SER A 150 2.10 -6.11 11.33
CA SER A 150 0.95 -6.68 10.63
C SER A 150 -0.37 -6.38 11.34
N ILE A 151 -1.43 -6.22 10.56
CA ILE A 151 -2.79 -5.98 11.04
C ILE A 151 -3.71 -7.02 10.42
N ALA A 152 -4.51 -7.69 11.26
CA ALA A 152 -5.50 -8.65 10.78
C ALA A 152 -6.59 -7.95 9.96
N THR A 153 -6.87 -8.48 8.77
CA THR A 153 -7.87 -7.90 7.86
C THR A 153 -9.30 -7.95 8.42
N ARG A 154 -9.58 -8.84 9.37
CA ARG A 154 -10.86 -8.87 10.08
C ARG A 154 -11.20 -7.58 10.83
N LEU A 155 -10.19 -6.75 11.11
CA LEU A 155 -10.37 -5.44 11.74
C LEU A 155 -10.73 -4.34 10.74
N LEU A 156 -10.69 -4.63 9.45
CA LEU A 156 -10.84 -3.67 8.38
C LEU A 156 -12.12 -3.93 7.59
N MET A 157 -12.71 -2.85 7.08
CA MET A 157 -13.88 -2.89 6.21
C MET A 157 -13.46 -2.67 4.76
N PRO A 158 -13.79 -3.58 3.84
CA PRO A 158 -13.52 -3.38 2.42
C PRO A 158 -14.11 -2.08 1.91
N GLY A 159 -13.34 -1.32 1.13
CA GLY A 159 -13.72 -0.02 0.59
C GLY A 159 -13.51 1.17 1.53
N SER A 160 -13.20 0.95 2.80
CA SER A 160 -12.91 2.03 3.74
C SER A 160 -11.48 2.55 3.57
N SER A 161 -11.32 3.84 3.84
CA SER A 161 -10.02 4.51 3.89
C SER A 161 -9.53 4.56 5.33
N TYR A 162 -8.25 4.31 5.52
CA TYR A 162 -7.61 4.26 6.83
C TYR A 162 -6.40 5.18 6.89
N ARG A 163 -6.13 5.64 8.11
CA ARG A 163 -4.87 6.28 8.48
C ARG A 163 -4.24 5.48 9.61
N LEU A 164 -2.97 5.16 9.46
CA LEU A 164 -2.18 4.39 10.40
C LEU A 164 -1.09 5.26 10.98
N GLN A 165 -0.92 5.22 12.29
CA GLN A 165 0.17 5.87 12.99
C GLN A 165 0.64 4.97 14.14
N VAL A 166 1.93 4.97 14.39
CA VAL A 166 2.54 4.16 15.44
C VAL A 166 3.24 5.08 16.43
N ASP A 167 2.91 4.91 17.71
CA ASP A 167 3.65 5.52 18.81
C ASP A 167 4.76 4.58 19.24
N TYR A 168 5.95 5.10 19.43
CA TYR A 168 7.11 4.40 19.95
C TYR A 168 7.80 5.24 21.02
N ASP A 169 8.76 4.66 21.73
CA ASP A 169 9.53 5.44 22.70
C ASP A 169 10.34 6.53 21.98
N GLY A 170 10.01 7.77 22.26
CA GLY A 170 10.63 8.94 21.66
C GLY A 170 9.83 9.64 20.57
N GLY A 171 8.64 9.17 20.18
CA GLY A 171 7.81 9.89 19.21
C GLY A 171 6.74 9.07 18.50
N GLN A 172 6.40 9.53 17.32
CA GLN A 172 5.39 8.92 16.46
C GLN A 172 5.94 8.77 15.04
N THR A 173 5.48 7.74 14.35
CA THR A 173 5.70 7.64 12.90
C THR A 173 4.91 8.72 12.16
N GLY A 174 5.24 8.95 10.91
CA GLY A 174 4.33 9.66 10.01
C GLY A 174 3.00 8.91 9.85
N ILE A 175 2.01 9.60 9.33
CA ILE A 175 0.70 9.02 9.04
C ILE A 175 0.72 8.36 7.67
N LEU A 176 0.46 7.06 7.62
CA LEU A 176 0.27 6.33 6.39
C LEU A 176 -1.22 6.24 6.07
N SER A 177 -1.62 6.73 4.91
CA SER A 177 -3.00 6.64 4.44
C SER A 177 -3.14 5.54 3.40
N PHE A 178 -4.17 4.73 3.52
CA PHE A 178 -4.46 3.66 2.57
C PHE A 178 -5.97 3.37 2.48
N THR A 179 -6.37 2.71 1.41
CA THR A 179 -7.74 2.19 1.25
C THR A 179 -7.67 0.67 1.21
N TYR A 180 -8.47 0.02 2.05
CA TYR A 180 -8.52 -1.44 2.08
C TYR A 180 -9.38 -1.98 0.93
N ALA A 181 -8.77 -2.81 0.10
CA ALA A 181 -9.47 -3.58 -0.91
C ALA A 181 -9.57 -5.04 -0.46
N ASP A 182 -10.75 -5.63 -0.62
CA ASP A 182 -10.96 -7.03 -0.24
C ASP A 182 -10.18 -7.97 -1.14
N GLU A 183 -9.64 -9.04 -0.56
CA GLU A 183 -9.17 -10.18 -1.33
C GLU A 183 -10.39 -10.89 -1.94
N ILE A 184 -10.43 -10.93 -3.23
CA ILE A 184 -11.47 -11.66 -3.93
C ILE A 184 -11.07 -13.14 -4.02
#